data_914dcc3790a67f20bdf99fe74bd00522
#
_entry.id   914dcc3790a67f20bdf99fe74bd00522
#
_cell.length_a   1.000
_cell.length_b   1.000
_cell.length_c   1.000
_cell.angle_alpha   90.00
_cell.angle_beta   90.00
_cell.angle_gamma   90.00
#
_symmetry.space_group_name_H-M   'P 1'
#
loop_
_entity.id
_entity.type
_entity.pdbx_description
1 polymer ?
#
loop_
_entity_poly.entity_id
_entity_poly.type
_entity_poly.pdbx_seq_one_letter_code
_entity_poly.pdbx_strand_id
1 'polypeptide(L)'
;IINIVKYVIVVIALLAILATFGVNVNALITGLSVTTAIIGLAFQDLAKDLIAGVSIITEAQYDVGDTIKVGTFMGEVESIGLKTTRIRDYTGATKIIANRYMDDIINYSLHDSLAIVDVSVDYSQKSEKVEKVLKDLAERLNGTIVDATGDIEILGINSLEDSSIVYRVTLKTKPMSHYAVQ
;
A
#
# COMPACT_ATOMS: atom_id res chain seq x y z
N ILE A 1 31.25 -9.34 9.76
CA ILE A 1 31.37 -10.43 8.77
C ILE A 1 32.63 -11.24 9.01
N ILE A 2 33.83 -10.64 9.11
CA ILE A 2 35.13 -11.34 9.30
C ILE A 2 35.11 -12.25 10.54
N ASN A 3 34.57 -11.81 11.66
CA ASN A 3 34.50 -12.60 12.88
C ASN A 3 33.60 -13.82 12.76
N ILE A 4 32.46 -13.70 12.05
CA ILE A 4 31.52 -14.81 11.84
C ILE A 4 32.21 -15.91 11.02
N VAL A 5 32.83 -15.53 9.89
CA VAL A 5 33.58 -16.46 9.04
C VAL A 5 34.69 -17.17 9.83
N LYS A 6 35.42 -16.43 10.68
CA LYS A 6 36.44 -16.99 11.56
C LYS A 6 35.88 -18.07 12.51
N TYR A 7 34.74 -17.79 13.16
CA TYR A 7 34.12 -18.78 14.06
C TYR A 7 33.63 -20.01 13.31
N VAL A 8 33.05 -19.85 12.12
CA VAL A 8 32.63 -20.98 11.27
C VAL A 8 33.84 -21.86 10.91
N ILE A 9 34.97 -21.26 10.49
CA ILE A 9 36.16 -22.00 10.16
C ILE A 9 36.74 -22.74 11.39
N VAL A 10 36.73 -22.09 12.57
CA VAL A 10 37.18 -22.71 13.81
C VAL A 10 36.32 -23.92 14.18
N VAL A 11 35.01 -23.82 14.05
CA VAL A 11 34.09 -24.94 14.32
C VAL A 11 34.32 -26.10 13.35
N ILE A 12 34.50 -25.82 12.05
CA ILE A 12 34.81 -26.86 11.05
C ILE A 12 36.13 -27.53 11.36
N ALA A 13 37.17 -26.76 11.68
CA ALA A 13 38.50 -27.31 12.05
C ALA A 13 38.42 -28.19 13.31
N LEU A 14 37.66 -27.75 14.32
CA LEU A 14 37.45 -28.52 15.55
C LEU A 14 36.78 -29.86 15.27
N LEU A 15 35.71 -29.85 14.44
CA LEU A 15 34.99 -31.07 14.03
C LEU A 15 35.92 -32.02 13.26
N ALA A 16 36.75 -31.49 12.36
CA ALA A 16 37.77 -32.28 11.62
C ALA A 16 38.80 -32.95 12.57
N ILE A 17 39.29 -32.23 13.57
CA ILE A 17 40.19 -32.75 14.58
C ILE A 17 39.51 -33.87 15.40
N LEU A 18 38.28 -33.65 15.87
CA LEU A 18 37.52 -34.65 16.62
C LEU A 18 37.30 -35.94 15.80
N ALA A 19 37.06 -35.82 14.49
CA ALA A 19 36.95 -36.96 13.60
C ALA A 19 38.21 -37.80 13.54
N THR A 20 39.43 -37.22 13.64
CA THR A 20 40.70 -37.95 13.65
C THR A 20 40.91 -38.74 14.97
N PHE A 21 40.26 -38.32 16.06
CA PHE A 21 40.23 -39.04 17.33
C PHE A 21 39.17 -40.13 17.42
N GLY A 22 38.48 -40.43 16.31
CA GLY A 22 37.43 -41.46 16.25
C GLY A 22 36.07 -41.06 16.86
N VAL A 23 35.87 -39.79 17.17
CA VAL A 23 34.57 -39.30 17.66
C VAL A 23 33.55 -39.29 16.51
N ASN A 24 32.36 -39.77 16.80
CA ASN A 24 31.28 -39.76 15.81
C ASN A 24 30.75 -38.30 15.57
N VAL A 25 31.44 -37.60 14.66
CA VAL A 25 31.08 -36.19 14.29
C VAL A 25 29.73 -36.05 13.60
N ASN A 26 29.20 -37.15 13.01
CA ASN A 26 27.89 -37.11 12.36
C ASN A 26 26.76 -36.79 13.36
N ALA A 27 26.85 -37.38 14.57
CA ALA A 27 25.88 -37.09 15.63
C ALA A 27 25.93 -35.62 16.07
N LEU A 28 27.15 -35.05 16.17
CA LEU A 28 27.37 -33.64 16.51
C LEU A 28 26.83 -32.71 15.39
N ILE A 29 27.10 -33.02 14.12
CA ILE A 29 26.65 -32.27 12.97
C ILE A 29 25.10 -32.31 12.91
N THR A 30 24.50 -33.47 13.13
CA THR A 30 23.05 -33.63 13.14
C THR A 30 22.39 -32.78 14.25
N GLY A 31 22.93 -32.87 15.48
CA GLY A 31 22.45 -32.07 16.60
C GLY A 31 22.58 -30.55 16.35
N LEU A 32 23.70 -30.12 15.81
CA LEU A 32 23.95 -28.72 15.46
C LEU A 32 22.99 -28.25 14.35
N SER A 33 22.74 -29.09 13.34
CA SER A 33 21.82 -28.77 12.23
C SER A 33 20.39 -28.58 12.72
N VAL A 34 19.90 -29.46 13.61
CA VAL A 34 18.56 -29.30 14.22
C VAL A 34 18.48 -28.02 15.04
N THR A 35 19.51 -27.76 15.87
CA THR A 35 19.54 -26.52 16.67
C THR A 35 19.54 -25.26 15.77
N THR A 36 20.34 -25.26 14.70
CA THR A 36 20.39 -24.16 13.74
C THR A 36 19.05 -23.96 13.04
N ALA A 37 18.36 -25.05 12.68
CA ALA A 37 17.02 -24.97 12.09
C ALA A 37 16.00 -24.35 13.05
N ILE A 38 16.01 -24.73 14.32
CA ILE A 38 15.12 -24.15 15.34
C ILE A 38 15.39 -22.65 15.51
N ILE A 39 16.66 -22.26 15.61
CA ILE A 39 17.05 -20.85 15.69
C ILE A 39 16.59 -20.08 14.44
N GLY A 40 16.81 -20.65 13.24
CA GLY A 40 16.37 -20.05 11.97
C GLY A 40 14.86 -19.82 11.93
N LEU A 41 14.08 -20.80 12.38
CA LEU A 41 12.62 -20.65 12.46
C LEU A 41 12.21 -19.56 13.48
N ALA A 42 12.90 -19.47 14.62
CA ALA A 42 12.62 -18.42 15.61
C ALA A 42 12.89 -17.01 15.09
N PHE A 43 13.89 -16.84 14.21
CA PHE A 43 14.25 -15.55 13.59
C PHE A 43 13.54 -15.27 12.26
N GLN A 44 12.80 -16.22 11.72
CA GLN A 44 12.18 -16.15 10.40
C GLN A 44 11.32 -14.88 10.21
N ASP A 45 10.48 -14.57 11.19
CA ASP A 45 9.57 -13.43 11.11
C ASP A 45 10.31 -12.10 11.14
N LEU A 46 11.38 -12.02 11.93
CA LEU A 46 12.23 -10.83 11.94
C LEU A 46 12.90 -10.61 10.58
N ALA A 47 13.42 -11.67 9.97
CA ALA A 47 14.04 -11.60 8.65
C ALA A 47 13.00 -11.15 7.58
N LYS A 48 11.77 -11.68 7.62
CA LYS A 48 10.70 -11.25 6.73
C LYS A 48 10.38 -9.77 6.89
N ASP A 49 10.26 -9.28 8.13
CA ASP A 49 10.00 -7.86 8.40
C ASP A 49 11.09 -6.95 7.84
N LEU A 50 12.36 -7.33 8.02
CA LEU A 50 13.50 -6.54 7.51
C LEU A 50 13.54 -6.53 5.98
N ILE A 51 13.33 -7.68 5.33
CA ILE A 51 13.31 -7.80 3.87
C ILE A 51 12.16 -6.96 3.31
N ALA A 52 10.96 -7.09 3.89
CA ALA A 52 9.79 -6.30 3.47
C ALA A 52 10.04 -4.79 3.66
N GLY A 53 10.62 -4.38 4.81
CA GLY A 53 10.95 -2.96 5.05
C GLY A 53 11.94 -2.40 4.04
N VAL A 54 12.95 -3.17 3.64
CA VAL A 54 13.90 -2.78 2.59
C VAL A 54 13.19 -2.69 1.23
N SER A 55 12.33 -3.68 0.89
CA SER A 55 11.56 -3.70 -0.36
C SER A 55 10.65 -2.48 -0.48
N ILE A 56 9.90 -2.13 0.58
CA ILE A 56 9.03 -0.95 0.62
C ILE A 56 9.80 0.32 0.25
N ILE A 57 10.99 0.50 0.83
CA ILE A 57 11.80 1.70 0.62
C ILE A 57 12.45 1.69 -0.78
N THR A 58 12.96 0.54 -1.24
CA THR A 58 13.68 0.47 -2.52
C THR A 58 12.75 0.51 -3.73
N GLU A 59 11.54 -0.01 -3.59
CA GLU A 59 10.53 -0.02 -4.64
C GLU A 59 9.63 1.22 -4.61
N ALA A 60 9.79 2.10 -3.59
CA ALA A 60 8.96 3.28 -3.37
C ALA A 60 7.45 2.96 -3.44
N GLN A 61 7.02 1.89 -2.76
CA GLN A 61 5.62 1.45 -2.76
C GLN A 61 4.71 2.51 -2.12
N TYR A 62 5.20 3.20 -1.11
CA TYR A 62 4.62 4.39 -0.48
C TYR A 62 5.69 5.14 0.31
N ASP A 63 5.45 6.42 0.54
CA ASP A 63 6.32 7.30 1.30
C ASP A 63 5.62 7.82 2.58
N VAL A 64 6.41 8.45 3.46
CA VAL A 64 5.86 9.15 4.63
C VAL A 64 5.02 10.34 4.16
N GLY A 65 3.78 10.41 4.63
CA GLY A 65 2.77 11.39 4.21
C GLY A 65 1.75 10.83 3.21
N ASP A 66 2.01 9.68 2.60
CA ASP A 66 1.04 9.04 1.71
C ASP A 66 -0.17 8.51 2.49
N THR A 67 -1.34 8.60 1.88
CA THR A 67 -2.54 7.93 2.38
C THR A 67 -2.65 6.54 1.77
N ILE A 68 -2.58 5.54 2.64
CA ILE A 68 -2.66 4.13 2.24
C ILE A 68 -3.78 3.41 2.99
N LYS A 69 -4.26 2.33 2.38
CA LYS A 69 -5.21 1.41 3.01
C LYS A 69 -4.59 0.02 3.10
N VAL A 70 -4.62 -0.56 4.31
CA VAL A 70 -4.14 -1.91 4.61
C VAL A 70 -5.27 -2.70 5.24
N GLY A 71 -5.83 -3.65 4.50
CA GLY A 71 -7.06 -4.34 4.89
C GLY A 71 -8.22 -3.35 5.00
N THR A 72 -8.79 -3.20 6.20
CA THR A 72 -9.90 -2.26 6.47
C THR A 72 -9.42 -0.91 7.03
N PHE A 73 -8.14 -0.78 7.39
CA PHE A 73 -7.59 0.43 7.99
C PHE A 73 -7.00 1.35 6.92
N MET A 74 -7.43 2.60 6.90
CA MET A 74 -6.96 3.64 5.99
C MET A 74 -6.42 4.81 6.80
N GLY A 75 -5.29 5.36 6.37
CA GLY A 75 -4.69 6.52 7.04
C GLY A 75 -3.41 6.97 6.37
N GLU A 76 -2.83 8.03 6.92
CA GLU A 76 -1.57 8.62 6.49
C GLU A 76 -0.38 7.88 7.10
N VAL A 77 0.64 7.62 6.32
CA VAL A 77 1.90 7.01 6.78
C VAL A 77 2.68 8.01 7.62
N GLU A 78 2.78 7.76 8.92
CA GLU A 78 3.58 8.59 9.85
C GLU A 78 5.07 8.29 9.78
N SER A 79 5.42 7.02 9.68
CA SER A 79 6.82 6.59 9.63
C SER A 79 6.96 5.19 9.05
N ILE A 80 8.07 4.98 8.35
CA ILE A 80 8.50 3.69 7.80
C ILE A 80 9.78 3.29 8.53
N GLY A 81 9.70 2.19 9.28
CA GLY A 81 10.86 1.60 9.96
C GLY A 81 11.30 0.31 9.29
N LEU A 82 12.46 -0.21 9.65
CA LEU A 82 12.96 -1.49 9.13
C LEU A 82 12.06 -2.68 9.44
N LYS A 83 11.32 -2.63 10.56
CA LYS A 83 10.47 -3.73 11.03
C LYS A 83 8.98 -3.43 10.91
N THR A 84 8.60 -2.15 11.10
CA THR A 84 7.19 -1.75 11.22
C THR A 84 6.93 -0.44 10.49
N THR A 85 5.75 -0.30 9.92
CA THR A 85 5.19 0.94 9.40
C THR A 85 4.10 1.43 10.35
N ARG A 86 4.02 2.75 10.55
CA ARG A 86 2.98 3.42 11.37
C ARG A 86 2.06 4.20 10.46
N ILE A 87 0.76 3.97 10.63
CA ILE A 87 -0.29 4.62 9.85
C ILE A 87 -1.26 5.27 10.83
N ARG A 88 -1.56 6.56 10.64
CA ARG A 88 -2.51 7.31 11.45
C ARG A 88 -3.78 7.59 10.65
N ASP A 89 -4.93 7.27 11.21
CA ASP A 89 -6.22 7.58 10.61
C ASP A 89 -6.65 9.04 10.90
N TYR A 90 -7.78 9.44 10.28
CA TYR A 90 -8.36 10.79 10.46
C TYR A 90 -8.86 11.05 11.88
N THR A 91 -9.07 10.02 12.71
CA THR A 91 -9.47 10.16 14.13
C THR A 91 -8.28 10.36 15.04
N GLY A 92 -7.05 10.20 14.52
CA GLY A 92 -5.80 10.27 15.27
C GLY A 92 -5.33 8.93 15.82
N ALA A 93 -6.04 7.83 15.56
CA ALA A 93 -5.59 6.51 15.97
C ALA A 93 -4.42 6.05 15.10
N THR A 94 -3.31 5.64 15.73
CA THR A 94 -2.13 5.13 15.02
C THR A 94 -2.08 3.62 15.09
N LYS A 95 -2.09 2.98 13.91
CA LYS A 95 -1.89 1.54 13.74
C LYS A 95 -0.43 1.25 13.42
N ILE A 96 0.17 0.35 14.20
CA ILE A 96 1.55 -0.12 13.98
C ILE A 96 1.46 -1.52 13.37
N ILE A 97 1.99 -1.66 12.16
CA ILE A 97 1.92 -2.90 11.38
C ILE A 97 3.33 -3.41 11.11
N ALA A 98 3.59 -4.70 11.33
CA ALA A 98 4.84 -5.32 10.92
C ALA A 98 4.94 -5.33 9.38
N ASN A 99 6.11 -5.00 8.84
CA ASN A 99 6.29 -4.81 7.40
C ASN A 99 5.93 -6.04 6.58
N ARG A 100 6.08 -7.25 7.13
CA ARG A 100 5.67 -8.50 6.47
C ARG A 100 4.18 -8.62 6.18
N TYR A 101 3.34 -7.77 6.78
CA TYR A 101 1.90 -7.70 6.54
C TYR A 101 1.48 -6.53 5.63
N MET A 102 2.46 -5.88 5.00
CA MET A 102 2.28 -4.78 4.04
C MET A 102 2.35 -5.29 2.59
N ASP A 103 1.78 -6.45 2.32
CA ASP A 103 1.81 -7.14 1.03
C ASP A 103 0.60 -6.82 0.14
N ASP A 104 -0.50 -6.36 0.71
CA ASP A 104 -1.73 -5.97 0.00
C ASP A 104 -2.14 -4.57 0.45
N ILE A 105 -1.59 -3.56 -0.22
CA ILE A 105 -1.84 -2.15 0.09
C ILE A 105 -2.47 -1.44 -1.10
N ILE A 106 -3.34 -0.46 -0.82
CA ILE A 106 -3.83 0.49 -1.79
C ILE A 106 -3.25 1.84 -1.44
N ASN A 107 -2.46 2.44 -2.34
CA ASN A 107 -1.92 3.77 -2.18
C ASN A 107 -2.79 4.77 -2.94
N TYR A 108 -3.38 5.74 -2.23
CA TYR A 108 -4.25 6.77 -2.79
C TYR A 108 -3.52 8.06 -3.15
N SER A 109 -2.22 8.14 -2.85
CA SER A 109 -1.41 9.36 -3.06
C SER A 109 -0.55 9.33 -4.31
N LEU A 110 -0.37 8.16 -4.94
CA LEU A 110 0.51 8.00 -6.10
C LEU A 110 0.00 8.70 -7.38
N HIS A 111 -1.31 8.77 -7.55
CA HIS A 111 -1.93 9.28 -8.77
C HIS A 111 -3.07 10.24 -8.45
N ASP A 112 -3.39 11.07 -9.43
CA ASP A 112 -4.57 11.92 -9.38
C ASP A 112 -5.82 11.08 -9.09
N SER A 113 -6.68 11.63 -8.25
CA SER A 113 -7.98 11.04 -7.93
C SER A 113 -9.03 11.49 -8.93
N LEU A 114 -10.09 10.72 -9.06
CA LEU A 114 -11.23 11.06 -9.90
C LEU A 114 -12.44 11.35 -9.00
N ALA A 115 -12.90 12.60 -8.99
CA ALA A 115 -14.18 12.97 -8.41
C ALA A 115 -15.29 12.52 -9.37
N ILE A 116 -16.28 11.80 -8.87
CA ILE A 116 -17.41 11.29 -9.64
C ILE A 116 -18.69 11.87 -9.04
N VAL A 117 -19.44 12.59 -9.84
CA VAL A 117 -20.72 13.19 -9.46
C VAL A 117 -21.81 12.60 -10.33
N ASP A 118 -22.81 12.01 -9.71
CA ASP A 118 -23.99 11.47 -10.36
C ASP A 118 -25.16 12.44 -10.20
N VAL A 119 -25.67 12.94 -11.32
CA VAL A 119 -26.75 13.91 -11.39
C VAL A 119 -28.04 13.21 -11.84
N SER A 120 -29.02 13.10 -10.96
CA SER A 120 -30.31 12.50 -11.24
C SER A 120 -31.24 13.53 -11.88
N VAL A 121 -31.84 13.20 -13.03
CA VAL A 121 -32.73 14.07 -13.80
C VAL A 121 -34.04 13.32 -14.10
N ASP A 122 -35.17 14.02 -13.98
CA ASP A 122 -36.48 13.46 -14.27
C ASP A 122 -36.62 13.08 -15.75
N TYR A 123 -37.34 12.01 -16.03
CA TYR A 123 -37.62 11.49 -17.39
C TYR A 123 -38.35 12.47 -18.30
N SER A 124 -39.06 13.46 -17.76
CA SER A 124 -39.72 14.49 -18.55
C SER A 124 -38.78 15.46 -19.26
N GLN A 125 -37.49 15.52 -18.84
CA GLN A 125 -36.50 16.39 -19.45
C GLN A 125 -35.91 15.74 -20.71
N LYS A 126 -35.72 16.56 -21.75
CA LYS A 126 -35.05 16.08 -22.97
C LYS A 126 -33.55 15.97 -22.74
N SER A 127 -32.95 14.84 -23.12
CA SER A 127 -31.50 14.56 -22.98
C SER A 127 -30.63 15.67 -23.56
N GLU A 128 -30.96 16.18 -24.75
CA GLU A 128 -30.22 17.26 -25.40
C GLU A 128 -30.16 18.53 -24.55
N LYS A 129 -31.26 18.86 -23.84
CA LYS A 129 -31.34 20.02 -22.94
C LYS A 129 -30.44 19.80 -21.70
N VAL A 130 -30.51 18.59 -21.13
CA VAL A 130 -29.71 18.22 -19.95
C VAL A 130 -28.22 18.29 -20.27
N GLU A 131 -27.82 17.67 -21.37
CA GLU A 131 -26.41 17.70 -21.79
C GLU A 131 -25.91 19.12 -22.06
N LYS A 132 -26.74 19.96 -22.67
CA LYS A 132 -26.37 21.37 -22.90
C LYS A 132 -26.14 22.10 -21.57
N VAL A 133 -27.06 21.94 -20.62
CA VAL A 133 -26.96 22.58 -19.30
C VAL A 133 -25.71 22.08 -18.56
N LEU A 134 -25.44 20.77 -18.59
CA LEU A 134 -24.24 20.21 -17.97
C LEU A 134 -22.96 20.75 -18.61
N LYS A 135 -22.92 20.89 -19.95
CA LYS A 135 -21.77 21.49 -20.67
C LYS A 135 -21.56 22.95 -20.31
N ASP A 136 -22.63 23.75 -20.33
CA ASP A 136 -22.59 25.17 -19.94
C ASP A 136 -22.08 25.32 -18.48
N LEU A 137 -22.48 24.41 -17.61
CA LEU A 137 -22.06 24.39 -16.20
C LEU A 137 -20.58 23.98 -16.08
N ALA A 138 -20.15 22.94 -16.79
CA ALA A 138 -18.77 22.50 -16.84
C ALA A 138 -17.84 23.62 -17.33
N GLU A 139 -18.20 24.32 -18.41
CA GLU A 139 -17.40 25.45 -18.94
C GLU A 139 -17.26 26.60 -17.93
N ARG A 140 -18.30 26.87 -17.14
CA ARG A 140 -18.26 27.93 -16.09
C ARG A 140 -17.41 27.53 -14.89
N LEU A 141 -17.41 26.25 -14.54
CA LEU A 141 -16.70 25.74 -13.35
C LEU A 141 -15.26 25.36 -13.66
N ASN A 142 -14.92 25.05 -14.91
CA ASN A 142 -13.56 24.72 -15.29
C ASN A 142 -12.59 25.85 -14.89
N GLY A 143 -11.51 25.48 -14.23
CA GLY A 143 -10.51 26.39 -13.71
C GLY A 143 -10.88 27.15 -12.43
N THR A 144 -12.11 26.97 -11.88
CA THR A 144 -12.51 27.62 -10.62
C THR A 144 -12.43 26.67 -9.43
N ILE A 145 -12.41 25.36 -9.68
CA ILE A 145 -12.40 24.34 -8.62
C ILE A 145 -10.98 24.17 -8.10
N VAL A 146 -10.83 24.37 -6.81
CA VAL A 146 -9.54 24.17 -6.11
C VAL A 146 -9.16 22.69 -6.17
N ASP A 147 -7.88 22.43 -6.40
CA ASP A 147 -7.30 21.07 -6.52
C ASP A 147 -7.78 20.25 -7.73
N ALA A 148 -8.48 20.84 -8.69
CA ALA A 148 -8.71 20.23 -9.99
C ALA A 148 -7.39 20.17 -10.79
N THR A 149 -7.10 18.99 -11.39
CA THR A 149 -5.93 18.77 -12.27
C THR A 149 -6.34 18.57 -13.72
N GLY A 150 -7.62 18.53 -14.00
CA GLY A 150 -8.18 18.40 -15.36
C GLY A 150 -9.48 19.16 -15.52
N ASP A 151 -10.07 19.03 -16.69
CA ASP A 151 -11.37 19.61 -17.00
C ASP A 151 -12.53 18.68 -16.55
N ILE A 152 -13.70 19.27 -16.37
CA ILE A 152 -14.94 18.51 -16.08
C ILE A 152 -15.34 17.77 -17.35
N GLU A 153 -15.43 16.44 -17.24
CA GLU A 153 -15.86 15.56 -18.32
C GLU A 153 -17.27 15.03 -18.06
N ILE A 154 -18.16 15.15 -19.04
CA ILE A 154 -19.52 14.62 -18.99
C ILE A 154 -19.50 13.28 -19.71
N LEU A 155 -19.63 12.18 -18.94
CA LEU A 155 -19.62 10.83 -19.50
C LEU A 155 -20.97 10.44 -20.14
N GLY A 156 -22.04 11.18 -19.81
CA GLY A 156 -23.38 10.91 -20.29
C GLY A 156 -24.23 10.10 -19.31
N ILE A 157 -25.17 9.31 -19.84
CA ILE A 157 -26.10 8.51 -19.02
C ILE A 157 -25.33 7.33 -18.42
N ASN A 158 -25.30 7.26 -17.09
CA ASN A 158 -24.69 6.18 -16.33
C ASN A 158 -25.68 5.05 -15.99
N SER A 159 -26.89 5.42 -15.56
CA SER A 159 -27.94 4.45 -15.21
C SER A 159 -29.34 5.04 -15.43
N LEU A 160 -30.31 4.14 -15.59
CA LEU A 160 -31.73 4.45 -15.59
C LEU A 160 -32.32 3.88 -14.31
N GLU A 161 -32.86 4.73 -13.48
CA GLU A 161 -33.50 4.36 -12.21
C GLU A 161 -35.03 4.43 -12.33
N ASP A 162 -35.75 3.99 -11.30
CA ASP A 162 -37.23 3.91 -11.34
C ASP A 162 -37.91 5.25 -11.66
N SER A 163 -37.30 6.37 -11.24
CA SER A 163 -37.88 7.72 -11.40
C SER A 163 -36.94 8.74 -12.00
N SER A 164 -35.72 8.38 -12.34
CA SER A 164 -34.69 9.32 -12.83
C SER A 164 -33.71 8.69 -13.82
N ILE A 165 -33.14 9.55 -14.66
CA ILE A 165 -31.98 9.23 -15.50
C ILE A 165 -30.78 9.82 -14.80
N VAL A 166 -29.76 9.00 -14.53
CA VAL A 166 -28.53 9.41 -13.86
C VAL A 166 -27.46 9.75 -14.88
N TYR A 167 -27.01 10.98 -14.90
CA TYR A 167 -25.88 11.45 -15.70
C TYR A 167 -24.61 11.47 -14.84
N ARG A 168 -23.52 10.93 -15.36
CA ARG A 168 -22.23 10.92 -14.68
C ARG A 168 -21.31 12.00 -15.22
N VAL A 169 -20.80 12.77 -14.30
CA VAL A 169 -19.80 13.82 -14.53
C VAL A 169 -18.55 13.47 -13.72
N THR A 170 -17.39 13.66 -14.30
CA THR A 170 -16.11 13.36 -13.65
C THR A 170 -15.16 14.54 -13.72
N LEU A 171 -14.29 14.64 -12.71
CA LEU A 171 -13.23 15.65 -12.64
C LEU A 171 -11.98 15.04 -12.04
N LYS A 172 -10.85 15.20 -12.72
CA LYS A 172 -9.54 14.83 -12.15
C LYS A 172 -9.13 15.85 -11.10
N THR A 173 -8.70 15.35 -9.96
CA THR A 173 -8.28 16.15 -8.81
C THR A 173 -6.93 15.66 -8.30
N LYS A 174 -6.24 16.50 -7.53
CA LYS A 174 -5.08 16.04 -6.78
C LYS A 174 -5.42 14.81 -5.94
N PRO A 175 -4.41 13.98 -5.59
CA PRO A 175 -4.63 12.83 -4.73
C PRO A 175 -5.45 13.18 -3.49
N MET A 176 -6.43 12.34 -3.15
CA MET A 176 -7.35 12.49 -2.02
C MET A 176 -8.29 13.71 -2.03
N SER A 177 -8.13 14.67 -2.94
CA SER A 177 -9.00 15.88 -3.00
C SER A 177 -10.39 15.61 -3.58
N HIS A 178 -10.64 14.43 -4.17
CA HIS A 178 -11.93 14.07 -4.77
C HIS A 178 -13.10 14.13 -3.78
N TYR A 179 -12.88 13.84 -2.49
CA TYR A 179 -13.92 13.96 -1.45
C TYR A 179 -14.35 15.39 -1.15
N ALA A 180 -13.45 16.38 -1.34
CA ALA A 180 -13.77 17.78 -1.11
C ALA A 180 -14.41 18.44 -2.34
N VAL A 181 -14.27 17.82 -3.52
CA VAL A 181 -14.73 18.35 -4.80
C VAL A 181 -16.08 17.78 -5.23
N GLN A 182 -16.48 16.62 -4.70
CA GLN A 182 -17.80 16.02 -4.87
C GLN A 182 -18.88 16.83 -4.15
#